data_f3014351c681ee5a36839054511eafe0
#
_entry.id   f3014351c681ee5a36839054511eafe0
#
_cell.length_a   1.000
_cell.length_b   1.000
_cell.length_c   1.000
_cell.angle_alpha   90.00
_cell.angle_beta   90.00
_cell.angle_gamma   90.00
#
_symmetry.space_group_name_H-M   'P 1'
#
loop_
_entity.id
_entity.type
_entity.pdbx_description
1 polymer ?
#
loop_
_entity_poly.entity_id
_entity_poly.type
_entity_poly.pdbx_seq_one_letter_code
_entity_poly.pdbx_strand_id
1 'polypeptide(L)'
;MITRMLVLLPLVALTITSPGAARAAQSQGPRVIEISAERFEFWPSEITVAEGEEVELRLRSDDTIHGFRIIGTGTNLAIPKRGKGFATARFTGAVPGRYTFECNRMCGAGHNFMRGVLIVQPSSIGTAP
;
A
#
# COMPACT_ATOMS: atom_id res chain seq x y z
N MET A 1 17.20 37.02 75.92
CA MET A 1 17.83 36.87 74.62
C MET A 1 17.40 35.52 74.06
N ILE A 2 16.50 35.51 73.08
CA ILE A 2 15.98 34.26 72.47
C ILE A 2 16.56 34.21 71.05
N THR A 3 17.55 33.34 70.83
CA THR A 3 18.20 33.13 69.53
C THR A 3 17.31 32.23 68.68
N ARG A 4 16.72 32.81 67.66
CA ARG A 4 15.94 32.04 66.66
C ARG A 4 16.88 31.40 65.65
N MET A 5 16.97 30.10 65.72
CA MET A 5 17.71 29.28 64.76
C MET A 5 16.87 29.07 63.50
N LEU A 6 17.36 29.69 62.41
CA LEU A 6 16.69 29.59 61.07
C LEU A 6 17.14 28.28 60.44
N VAL A 7 16.22 27.29 60.31
CA VAL A 7 16.47 26.03 59.62
C VAL A 7 16.16 26.26 58.15
N LEU A 8 17.20 26.31 57.32
CA LEU A 8 17.06 26.30 55.84
C LEU A 8 16.86 24.83 55.38
N LEU A 9 15.63 24.54 54.91
CA LEU A 9 15.34 23.29 54.19
C LEU A 9 15.84 23.40 52.73
N PRO A 10 16.60 22.46 52.22
CA PRO A 10 16.93 22.44 50.79
C PRO A 10 15.71 21.99 49.95
N LEU A 11 15.36 22.80 48.98
CA LEU A 11 14.35 22.47 47.97
C LEU A 11 14.95 21.47 46.96
N VAL A 12 14.61 20.19 47.10
CA VAL A 12 14.99 19.17 46.10
C VAL A 12 14.10 19.32 44.90
N ALA A 13 14.66 19.83 43.80
CA ALA A 13 13.95 19.89 42.50
C ALA A 13 13.90 18.48 41.88
N LEU A 14 12.73 17.87 41.89
CA LEU A 14 12.45 16.60 41.24
C LEU A 14 12.33 16.83 39.73
N THR A 15 13.37 16.53 38.96
CA THR A 15 13.34 16.58 37.50
C THR A 15 12.57 15.35 36.98
N ILE A 16 11.36 15.57 36.51
CA ILE A 16 10.56 14.52 35.85
C ILE A 16 11.10 14.36 34.44
N THR A 17 11.95 13.36 34.22
CA THR A 17 12.37 12.93 32.89
C THR A 17 11.21 12.15 32.27
N SER A 18 10.48 12.76 31.35
CA SER A 18 9.47 12.04 30.54
C SER A 18 10.18 11.03 29.65
N PRO A 19 9.87 9.72 29.74
CA PRO A 19 10.34 8.77 28.76
C PRO A 19 9.67 9.12 27.43
N GLY A 20 10.48 9.58 26.46
CA GLY A 20 10.03 9.74 25.09
C GLY A 20 9.51 8.39 24.62
N ALA A 21 8.19 8.28 24.40
CA ALA A 21 7.58 7.12 23.81
C ALA A 21 8.12 6.97 22.38
N ALA A 22 9.14 6.13 22.22
CA ALA A 22 9.54 5.63 20.92
C ALA A 22 8.31 4.92 20.34
N ARG A 23 7.63 5.61 19.43
CA ARG A 23 6.52 5.06 18.67
C ARG A 23 7.11 3.94 17.83
N ALA A 24 6.98 2.71 18.30
CA ALA A 24 7.33 1.54 17.52
C ALA A 24 6.60 1.66 16.18
N ALA A 25 7.36 1.77 15.09
CA ALA A 25 6.83 1.67 13.75
C ALA A 25 6.21 0.27 13.65
N GLN A 26 4.91 0.17 13.81
CA GLN A 26 4.18 -1.06 13.53
C GLN A 26 4.41 -1.33 12.04
N SER A 27 5.11 -2.40 11.74
CA SER A 27 5.23 -2.91 10.37
C SER A 27 3.83 -3.41 9.99
N GLN A 28 3.02 -2.49 9.47
CA GLN A 28 1.78 -2.85 8.81
C GLN A 28 2.20 -3.66 7.59
N GLY A 29 1.53 -4.81 7.37
CA GLY A 29 1.75 -5.59 6.16
C GLY A 29 1.57 -4.74 4.89
N PRO A 30 1.82 -5.30 3.71
CA PRO A 30 1.71 -4.56 2.46
C PRO A 30 0.31 -3.95 2.32
N ARG A 31 0.23 -2.75 1.77
CA ARG A 31 -1.05 -2.10 1.48
C ARG A 31 -1.84 -2.97 0.50
N VAL A 32 -3.09 -3.25 0.83
CA VAL A 32 -3.99 -4.03 -0.03
C VAL A 32 -4.69 -3.10 -1.01
N ILE A 33 -4.65 -3.43 -2.29
CA ILE A 33 -5.39 -2.76 -3.35
C ILE A 33 -6.44 -3.73 -3.89
N GLU A 34 -7.71 -3.43 -3.62
CA GLU A 34 -8.83 -4.21 -4.15
C GLU A 34 -9.10 -3.82 -5.59
N ILE A 35 -9.21 -4.82 -6.47
CA ILE A 35 -9.51 -4.63 -7.89
C ILE A 35 -10.69 -5.51 -8.26
N SER A 36 -11.74 -4.92 -8.81
CA SER A 36 -12.83 -5.68 -9.41
C SER A 36 -12.65 -5.76 -10.92
N ALA A 37 -13.07 -6.88 -11.50
CA ALA A 37 -13.06 -7.17 -12.93
C ALA A 37 -14.48 -7.48 -13.39
N GLU A 38 -14.94 -6.80 -14.42
CA GLU A 38 -16.21 -7.02 -15.09
C GLU A 38 -15.99 -6.79 -16.59
N ARG A 39 -16.82 -7.34 -17.46
CA ARG A 39 -16.74 -7.14 -18.92
C ARG A 39 -17.05 -5.69 -19.27
N PHE A 40 -16.14 -4.87 -19.78
CA PHE A 40 -14.76 -5.19 -20.14
C PHE A 40 -13.84 -4.17 -19.49
N GLU A 41 -13.83 -4.13 -18.17
CA GLU A 41 -13.09 -3.12 -17.42
C GLU A 41 -12.55 -3.69 -16.10
N PHE A 42 -11.53 -3.01 -15.58
CA PHE A 42 -11.06 -3.14 -14.20
C PHE A 42 -11.42 -1.88 -13.41
N TRP A 43 -11.80 -2.04 -12.17
CA TRP A 43 -12.00 -0.93 -11.27
C TRP A 43 -11.21 -1.12 -9.96
N PRO A 44 -10.34 -0.16 -9.61
CA PRO A 44 -9.95 1.02 -10.39
C PRO A 44 -9.17 0.65 -11.66
N SER A 45 -9.30 1.47 -12.71
CA SER A 45 -8.54 1.33 -13.95
C SER A 45 -7.18 2.03 -13.91
N GLU A 46 -6.94 2.84 -12.87
CA GLU A 46 -5.65 3.46 -12.58
C GLU A 46 -5.27 3.22 -11.13
N ILE A 47 -4.03 2.76 -10.93
CA ILE A 47 -3.46 2.42 -9.62
C ILE A 47 -2.14 3.17 -9.49
N THR A 48 -1.92 3.81 -8.34
CA THR A 48 -0.65 4.46 -8.04
C THR A 48 0.02 3.82 -6.84
N VAL A 49 1.30 3.51 -6.99
CA VAL A 49 2.17 3.00 -5.92
C VAL A 49 3.46 3.82 -5.86
N ALA A 50 4.11 3.88 -4.73
CA ALA A 50 5.40 4.52 -4.60
C ALA A 50 6.53 3.58 -5.05
N GLU A 51 7.65 4.15 -5.50
CA GLU A 51 8.87 3.38 -5.74
C GLU A 51 9.32 2.66 -4.47
N GLY A 52 9.62 1.38 -4.57
CA GLY A 52 9.99 0.52 -3.46
C GLY A 52 8.81 0.02 -2.62
N GLU A 53 7.60 0.52 -2.85
CA GLU A 53 6.41 0.05 -2.12
C GLU A 53 6.03 -1.36 -2.58
N GLU A 54 5.86 -2.28 -1.61
CA GLU A 54 5.22 -3.57 -1.84
C GLU A 54 3.73 -3.45 -1.53
N VAL A 55 2.90 -3.87 -2.48
CA VAL A 55 1.44 -3.92 -2.35
C VAL A 55 0.91 -5.33 -2.59
N GLU A 56 -0.19 -5.66 -1.95
CA GLU A 56 -0.99 -6.84 -2.28
C GLU A 56 -2.15 -6.42 -3.18
N LEU A 57 -2.15 -6.92 -4.41
CA LEU A 57 -3.28 -6.77 -5.33
C LEU A 57 -4.28 -7.88 -5.06
N ARG A 58 -5.49 -7.54 -4.66
CA ARG A 58 -6.57 -8.49 -4.41
C ARG A 58 -7.66 -8.32 -5.46
N LEU A 59 -7.83 -9.34 -6.29
CA LEU A 59 -8.67 -9.27 -7.48
C LEU A 59 -9.88 -10.18 -7.35
N ARG A 60 -11.06 -9.65 -7.62
CA ARG A 60 -12.30 -10.40 -7.70
C ARG A 60 -13.01 -10.12 -9.01
N SER A 61 -13.88 -11.02 -9.43
CA SER A 61 -14.74 -10.80 -10.59
C SER A 61 -16.19 -10.59 -10.17
N ASP A 62 -16.85 -9.68 -10.87
CA ASP A 62 -18.27 -9.43 -10.70
C ASP A 62 -19.15 -10.14 -11.76
N ASP A 63 -18.52 -10.91 -12.66
CA ASP A 63 -19.21 -11.72 -13.67
C ASP A 63 -18.51 -13.05 -13.96
N THR A 64 -17.69 -13.13 -14.98
CA THR A 64 -17.05 -14.35 -15.48
C THR A 64 -15.60 -14.49 -15.01
N ILE A 65 -14.90 -15.50 -15.48
CA ILE A 65 -13.45 -15.64 -15.30
C ILE A 65 -12.74 -14.57 -16.15
N HIS A 66 -11.78 -13.88 -15.55
CA HIS A 66 -10.85 -12.97 -16.22
C HIS A 66 -9.42 -13.43 -16.01
N GLY A 67 -8.50 -12.85 -16.77
CA GLY A 67 -7.08 -12.87 -16.47
C GLY A 67 -6.64 -11.51 -15.98
N PHE A 68 -5.46 -11.44 -15.37
CA PHE A 68 -4.81 -10.21 -15.00
C PHE A 68 -3.31 -10.38 -15.17
N ARG A 69 -2.69 -9.53 -15.96
CA ARG A 69 -1.23 -9.44 -16.04
C ARG A 69 -0.79 -7.98 -16.05
N ILE A 70 0.36 -7.72 -15.49
CA ILE A 70 1.05 -6.43 -15.61
C ILE A 70 2.18 -6.62 -16.61
N ILE A 71 2.09 -5.94 -17.74
CA ILE A 71 3.05 -6.07 -18.84
C ILE A 71 4.46 -5.65 -18.39
N GLY A 72 5.45 -6.45 -18.73
CA GLY A 72 6.85 -6.20 -18.36
C GLY A 72 7.22 -6.62 -16.94
N THR A 73 6.32 -7.35 -16.25
CA THR A 73 6.56 -7.88 -14.90
C THR A 73 6.24 -9.37 -14.85
N GLY A 74 6.53 -10.02 -13.72
CA GLY A 74 6.14 -11.43 -13.49
C GLY A 74 4.68 -11.62 -13.04
N THR A 75 3.90 -10.55 -12.89
CA THR A 75 2.52 -10.64 -12.40
C THR A 75 1.60 -11.17 -13.49
N ASN A 76 1.05 -12.36 -13.26
CA ASN A 76 0.14 -13.04 -14.19
C ASN A 76 -0.71 -14.07 -13.43
N LEU A 77 -2.04 -13.88 -13.38
CA LEU A 77 -2.94 -14.74 -12.63
C LEU A 77 -4.35 -14.78 -13.26
N ALA A 78 -5.11 -15.81 -12.90
CA ALA A 78 -6.51 -15.93 -13.24
C ALA A 78 -7.38 -15.37 -12.10
N ILE A 79 -8.40 -14.58 -12.43
CA ILE A 79 -9.40 -14.09 -11.50
C ILE A 79 -10.60 -15.04 -11.57
N PRO A 80 -10.98 -15.69 -10.46
CA PRO A 80 -12.12 -16.60 -10.45
C PRO A 80 -13.43 -15.86 -10.75
N LYS A 81 -14.40 -16.54 -11.31
CA LYS A 81 -15.72 -15.97 -11.58
C LYS A 81 -16.42 -15.51 -10.30
N ARG A 82 -17.41 -14.64 -10.44
CA ARG A 82 -18.28 -14.14 -9.37
C ARG A 82 -18.64 -15.25 -8.36
N GLY A 83 -18.49 -14.92 -7.07
CA GLY A 83 -18.84 -15.82 -5.96
C GLY A 83 -17.89 -17.00 -5.74
N LYS A 84 -16.76 -17.06 -6.46
CA LYS A 84 -15.75 -18.12 -6.32
C LYS A 84 -14.46 -17.68 -5.63
N GLY A 85 -14.53 -16.57 -4.88
CA GLY A 85 -13.40 -16.01 -4.15
C GLY A 85 -12.65 -14.95 -4.93
N PHE A 86 -11.39 -14.79 -4.58
CA PHE A 86 -10.51 -13.77 -5.15
C PHE A 86 -9.12 -14.38 -5.45
N ALA A 87 -8.36 -13.70 -6.27
CA ALA A 87 -6.96 -13.99 -6.52
C ALA A 87 -6.09 -12.90 -5.91
N THR A 88 -4.90 -13.24 -5.46
CA THR A 88 -3.94 -12.28 -4.90
C THR A 88 -2.60 -12.36 -5.62
N ALA A 89 -1.97 -11.20 -5.79
CA ALA A 89 -0.59 -11.09 -6.22
C ALA A 89 0.12 -10.03 -5.41
N ARG A 90 1.42 -10.21 -5.14
CA ARG A 90 2.27 -9.17 -4.61
C ARG A 90 2.95 -8.45 -5.76
N PHE A 91 3.01 -7.14 -5.68
CA PHE A 91 3.70 -6.29 -6.62
C PHE A 91 4.59 -5.31 -5.88
N THR A 92 5.83 -5.18 -6.33
CA THR A 92 6.76 -4.17 -5.80
C THR A 92 7.07 -3.18 -6.92
N GLY A 93 6.86 -1.90 -6.64
CA GLY A 93 7.15 -0.80 -7.57
C GLY A 93 8.66 -0.55 -7.68
N ALA A 94 9.42 -1.49 -8.22
CA ALA A 94 10.88 -1.42 -8.21
C ALA A 94 11.44 -0.31 -9.12
N VAL A 95 10.77 0.02 -10.20
CA VAL A 95 11.21 1.03 -11.18
C VAL A 95 10.06 2.01 -11.45
N PRO A 96 10.29 3.32 -11.31
CA PRO A 96 9.30 4.33 -11.65
C PRO A 96 8.87 4.24 -13.12
N GLY A 97 7.59 4.45 -13.38
CA GLY A 97 7.05 4.40 -14.73
C GLY A 97 5.58 4.03 -14.78
N ARG A 98 5.08 3.86 -15.99
CA ARG A 98 3.70 3.46 -16.27
C ARG A 98 3.69 2.03 -16.81
N TYR A 99 2.94 1.18 -16.16
CA TYR A 99 2.79 -0.23 -16.51
C TYR A 99 1.34 -0.49 -16.91
N THR A 100 1.12 -1.05 -18.09
CA THR A 100 -0.23 -1.48 -18.46
C THR A 100 -0.53 -2.79 -17.77
N PHE A 101 -1.71 -2.89 -17.15
CA PHE A 101 -2.29 -4.18 -16.81
C PHE A 101 -3.47 -4.47 -17.72
N GLU A 102 -3.70 -5.74 -18.00
CA GLU A 102 -4.73 -6.14 -18.94
C GLU A 102 -5.30 -7.53 -18.61
N CYS A 103 -6.50 -7.79 -19.12
CA CYS A 103 -7.07 -9.14 -19.14
C CYS A 103 -6.36 -9.97 -20.20
N ASN A 104 -5.76 -11.07 -19.81
CA ASN A 104 -5.07 -11.99 -20.71
C ASN A 104 -5.80 -13.34 -20.86
N ARG A 105 -7.07 -13.39 -20.49
CA ARG A 105 -7.95 -14.55 -20.67
C ARG A 105 -9.22 -14.12 -21.39
N MET A 106 -9.54 -14.76 -22.50
CA MET A 106 -10.73 -14.46 -23.27
C MET A 106 -11.98 -14.45 -22.40
N CYS A 107 -12.64 -13.29 -22.27
CA CYS A 107 -13.79 -13.06 -21.43
C CYS A 107 -15.03 -12.54 -22.20
N GLY A 108 -14.88 -12.32 -23.51
CA GLY A 108 -15.94 -11.85 -24.41
C GLY A 108 -15.43 -10.92 -25.51
N ALA A 109 -16.33 -10.34 -26.28
CA ALA A 109 -16.02 -9.54 -27.48
C ALA A 109 -15.17 -8.28 -27.20
N GLY A 110 -15.28 -7.70 -26.02
CA GLY A 110 -14.51 -6.51 -25.61
C GLY A 110 -13.19 -6.84 -24.89
N HIS A 111 -12.80 -8.10 -24.86
CA HIS A 111 -11.59 -8.55 -24.18
C HIS A 111 -10.33 -7.72 -24.49
N ASN A 112 -10.11 -7.35 -25.74
CA ASN A 112 -8.94 -6.59 -26.17
C ASN A 112 -8.89 -5.14 -25.62
N PHE A 113 -10.00 -4.64 -25.10
CA PHE A 113 -10.08 -3.29 -24.52
C PHE A 113 -9.99 -3.28 -23.00
N MET A 114 -10.06 -4.47 -22.38
CA MET A 114 -10.04 -4.62 -20.93
C MET A 114 -8.63 -4.44 -20.35
N ARG A 115 -8.30 -3.22 -20.00
CA ARG A 115 -6.99 -2.82 -19.49
C ARG A 115 -7.04 -1.61 -18.58
N GLY A 116 -5.96 -1.39 -17.84
CA GLY A 116 -5.73 -0.23 -16.99
C GLY A 116 -4.25 0.09 -16.88
N VAL A 117 -3.91 1.02 -16.02
CA VAL A 117 -2.53 1.48 -15.81
C VAL A 117 -2.16 1.45 -14.33
N LEU A 118 -0.97 0.94 -14.05
CA LEU A 118 -0.31 1.04 -12.75
C LEU A 118 0.84 2.02 -12.88
N ILE A 119 0.86 3.05 -12.04
CA ILE A 119 1.86 4.11 -12.03
C ILE A 119 2.75 3.89 -10.81
N VAL A 120 4.03 3.68 -11.03
CA VAL A 120 5.05 3.71 -9.99
C VAL A 120 5.63 5.11 -9.95
N GLN A 121 5.32 5.84 -8.89
CA GLN A 121 5.85 7.20 -8.67
C GLN A 121 7.23 7.13 -8.05
N PRO A 122 8.21 7.94 -8.54
CA PRO A 122 9.52 8.02 -7.90
C PRO A 122 9.36 8.42 -6.43
N SER A 123 10.18 7.82 -5.56
CA SER A 123 10.30 8.29 -4.19
C SER A 123 10.82 9.72 -4.23
N SER A 124 10.07 10.66 -3.68
CA SER A 124 10.60 11.98 -3.40
C SER A 124 11.66 11.81 -2.30
N ILE A 125 12.90 11.52 -2.70
CA ILE A 125 14.04 11.74 -1.80
C ILE A 125 14.04 13.24 -1.61
N GLY A 126 13.61 13.67 -0.42
CA GLY A 126 13.63 15.08 -0.09
C GLY A 126 15.03 15.62 -0.31
N THR A 127 15.19 16.41 -1.37
CA THR A 127 16.31 17.32 -1.46
C THR A 127 16.05 18.36 -0.39
N ALA A 128 16.54 18.09 0.83
CA ALA A 128 16.61 19.15 1.82
C ALA A 128 17.51 20.24 1.27
N PRO A 129 17.11 21.51 1.42
CA PRO A 129 17.93 22.67 1.02
C PRO A 129 19.19 22.79 1.85
#